data_ef794878c480a0e11b3c4876927c5529
#
_entry.id   ef794878c480a0e11b3c4876927c5529
#
_cell.length_a   1.000
_cell.length_b   1.000
_cell.length_c   1.000
_cell.angle_alpha   90.00
_cell.angle_beta   90.00
_cell.angle_gamma   90.00
#
_symmetry.space_group_name_H-M   'P 1'
#
loop_
_entity.id
_entity.type
_entity.pdbx_description
1 polymer ?
#
loop_
_entity_poly.entity_id
_entity_poly.type
_entity_poly.pdbx_seq_one_letter_code
_entity_poly.pdbx_strand_id
1 'polypeptide(L)'
;MANEKILVVDDDANICELLRLYLTKEGYQVTVANDGEEGLEKFNAVKPDMVLLDVMMPRMDGFEMVRRIRQTDKQTPVLFLTARSTINDVVEGFELGANDYLKKPFGMQELIIRIKALVGKAFSFTEEKPKETTVFEIGDYRFNSVTQRLAFAGSTPTSPNADTEVELSHRESEILKRLCENRNQVVNTQDVLLELWGDDSFFNSRSLHVFITKLRHKLSQDEQIRIVNVRGIGYKLIVN
;
A
#
# COMPACT_ATOMS: atom_id res chain seq x y z
N MET A 1 9.81 19.97 -6.84
CA MET A 1 9.84 19.98 -5.37
C MET A 1 8.59 19.25 -4.93
N ALA A 2 8.72 18.34 -3.98
CA ALA A 2 7.57 17.68 -3.39
C ALA A 2 6.66 18.77 -2.77
N ASN A 3 5.38 18.71 -3.01
CA ASN A 3 4.39 19.65 -2.46
C ASN A 3 3.25 18.90 -1.81
N GLU A 4 3.48 17.59 -1.59
CA GLU A 4 2.50 16.70 -1.04
C GLU A 4 2.30 16.98 0.45
N LYS A 5 1.04 16.85 0.87
CA LYS A 5 0.59 17.08 2.24
C LYS A 5 0.69 15.78 3.03
N ILE A 6 1.46 15.79 4.10
CA ILE A 6 1.59 14.66 5.01
C ILE A 6 0.95 15.02 6.36
N LEU A 7 0.03 14.19 6.81
CA LEU A 7 -0.50 14.26 8.18
C LEU A 7 0.28 13.29 9.05
N VAL A 8 0.91 13.80 10.10
CA VAL A 8 1.61 13.02 11.14
C VAL A 8 0.74 12.98 12.37
N VAL A 9 0.45 11.78 12.89
CA VAL A 9 -0.39 11.58 14.07
C VAL A 9 0.36 10.66 15.05
N ASP A 10 0.78 11.21 16.16
CA ASP A 10 1.57 10.53 17.19
C ASP A 10 1.38 11.27 18.52
N ASP A 11 1.23 10.58 19.64
CA ASP A 11 1.06 11.21 20.95
C ASP A 11 2.37 11.71 21.57
N ASP A 12 3.51 11.31 21.01
CA ASP A 12 4.82 11.86 21.38
C ASP A 12 5.11 13.14 20.58
N ALA A 13 4.95 14.29 21.26
CA ALA A 13 5.21 15.59 20.67
C ALA A 13 6.65 15.76 20.14
N ASN A 14 7.64 15.06 20.70
CA ASN A 14 9.02 15.12 20.21
C ASN A 14 9.16 14.40 18.87
N ILE A 15 8.51 13.24 18.71
CA ILE A 15 8.47 12.50 17.45
C ILE A 15 7.76 13.34 16.38
N CYS A 16 6.62 13.91 16.73
CA CYS A 16 5.86 14.81 15.85
C CYS A 16 6.71 15.98 15.34
N GLU A 17 7.41 16.67 16.25
CA GLU A 17 8.24 17.82 15.88
C GLU A 17 9.46 17.40 15.05
N LEU A 18 10.11 16.29 15.40
CA LEU A 18 11.23 15.74 14.64
C LEU A 18 10.80 15.40 13.21
N LEU A 19 9.68 14.70 13.05
CA LEU A 19 9.15 14.35 11.73
C LEU A 19 8.74 15.59 10.95
N ARG A 20 8.09 16.56 11.61
CA ARG A 20 7.71 17.83 10.97
C ARG A 20 8.92 18.55 10.40
N LEU A 21 9.96 18.73 11.19
CA LEU A 21 11.19 19.43 10.76
C LEU A 21 11.88 18.70 9.61
N TYR A 22 12.04 17.38 9.74
CA TYR A 22 12.74 16.59 8.73
C TYR A 22 11.97 16.53 7.41
N LEU A 23 10.67 16.22 7.44
CA LEU A 23 9.84 16.11 6.25
C LEU A 23 9.65 17.47 5.55
N THR A 24 9.54 18.56 6.33
CA THR A 24 9.49 19.91 5.74
C THR A 24 10.79 20.26 5.02
N LYS A 25 11.95 19.84 5.56
CA LYS A 25 13.25 20.00 4.88
C LYS A 25 13.32 19.21 3.57
N GLU A 26 12.66 18.05 3.50
CA GLU A 26 12.54 17.25 2.28
C GLU A 26 11.52 17.82 1.27
N GLY A 27 10.80 18.89 1.64
CA GLY A 27 9.89 19.63 0.76
C GLY A 27 8.41 19.29 0.90
N TYR A 28 8.02 18.46 1.89
CA TYR A 28 6.63 18.12 2.17
C TYR A 28 5.91 19.21 2.99
N GLN A 29 4.60 19.35 2.81
CA GLN A 29 3.74 20.14 3.68
C GLN A 29 3.26 19.24 4.83
N VAL A 30 3.68 19.54 6.06
CA VAL A 30 3.42 18.66 7.21
C VAL A 30 2.43 19.29 8.17
N THR A 31 1.37 18.55 8.45
CA THR A 31 0.41 18.82 9.52
C THR A 31 0.59 17.77 10.61
N VAL A 32 0.53 18.18 11.88
CA VAL A 32 0.73 17.31 13.03
C VAL A 32 -0.55 17.24 13.86
N ALA A 33 -0.86 16.06 14.41
CA ALA A 33 -1.90 15.84 15.40
C ALA A 33 -1.36 14.95 16.54
N ASN A 34 -1.89 15.12 17.76
CA ASN A 34 -1.35 14.46 18.96
C ASN A 34 -2.19 13.27 19.44
N ASP A 35 -3.25 12.93 18.73
CA ASP A 35 -4.10 11.75 18.94
C ASP A 35 -5.00 11.49 17.73
N GLY A 36 -5.71 10.37 17.75
CA GLY A 36 -6.56 9.96 16.64
C GLY A 36 -7.79 10.84 16.41
N GLU A 37 -8.33 11.52 17.44
CA GLU A 37 -9.48 12.42 17.29
C GLU A 37 -9.07 13.70 16.56
N GLU A 38 -8.02 14.37 17.04
CA GLU A 38 -7.40 15.52 16.37
C GLU A 38 -6.91 15.14 14.96
N GLY A 39 -6.34 13.95 14.83
CA GLY A 39 -5.89 13.39 13.56
C GLY A 39 -7.03 13.30 12.54
N LEU A 40 -8.19 12.77 12.94
CA LEU A 40 -9.34 12.63 12.07
C LEU A 40 -9.95 13.99 11.66
N GLU A 41 -10.00 14.94 12.59
CA GLU A 41 -10.44 16.33 12.29
C GLU A 41 -9.52 16.96 11.24
N LYS A 42 -8.20 16.90 11.45
CA LYS A 42 -7.19 17.45 10.53
C LYS A 42 -7.18 16.71 9.19
N PHE A 43 -7.37 15.38 9.18
CA PHE A 43 -7.53 14.61 7.96
C PHE A 43 -8.65 15.18 7.07
N ASN A 44 -9.81 15.41 7.66
CA ASN A 44 -10.96 15.95 6.94
C ASN A 44 -10.76 17.39 6.45
N ALA A 45 -10.07 18.22 7.24
CA ALA A 45 -9.83 19.63 6.93
C ALA A 45 -8.73 19.81 5.86
N VAL A 46 -7.61 19.07 5.97
CA VAL A 46 -6.41 19.28 5.14
C VAL A 46 -6.44 18.46 3.87
N LYS A 47 -7.15 17.31 3.88
CA LYS A 47 -7.13 16.31 2.80
C LYS A 47 -5.68 15.96 2.42
N PRO A 48 -4.97 15.25 3.31
CA PRO A 48 -3.57 14.92 3.08
C PRO A 48 -3.41 13.91 1.94
N ASP A 49 -2.25 13.93 1.29
CA ASP A 49 -1.85 12.95 0.30
C ASP A 49 -1.33 11.65 0.95
N MET A 50 -1.01 11.69 2.24
CA MET A 50 -0.55 10.54 3.04
C MET A 50 -0.72 10.80 4.54
N VAL A 51 -0.91 9.72 5.31
CA VAL A 51 -0.93 9.73 6.78
C VAL A 51 0.20 8.87 7.33
N LEU A 52 1.00 9.45 8.24
CA LEU A 52 1.92 8.72 9.13
C LEU A 52 1.25 8.64 10.50
N LEU A 53 1.04 7.44 11.02
CA LEU A 53 0.13 7.23 12.14
C LEU A 53 0.72 6.26 13.16
N ASP A 54 0.84 6.69 14.41
CA ASP A 54 1.09 5.72 15.50
C ASP A 54 -0.18 4.90 15.78
N VAL A 55 0.03 3.66 16.16
CA VAL A 55 -1.06 2.77 16.59
C VAL A 55 -1.45 3.06 18.03
N MET A 56 -0.46 3.30 18.91
CA MET A 56 -0.69 3.39 20.35
C MET A 56 -0.84 4.85 20.80
N MET A 57 -2.07 5.36 20.77
CA MET A 57 -2.37 6.71 21.22
C MET A 57 -3.55 6.71 22.18
N PRO A 58 -3.64 7.71 23.11
CA PRO A 58 -4.79 7.89 23.98
C PRO A 58 -6.04 8.30 23.20
N ARG A 59 -7.22 8.16 23.80
CA ARG A 59 -8.54 8.50 23.28
C ARG A 59 -8.97 7.67 22.08
N MET A 60 -8.35 7.86 20.94
CA MET A 60 -8.57 7.07 19.73
C MET A 60 -7.23 6.51 19.25
N ASP A 61 -7.12 5.19 19.17
CA ASP A 61 -5.93 4.53 18.63
C ASP A 61 -5.86 4.62 17.10
N GLY A 62 -4.68 4.28 16.56
CA GLY A 62 -4.45 4.39 15.12
C GLY A 62 -5.31 3.43 14.30
N PHE A 63 -5.66 2.27 14.82
CA PHE A 63 -6.51 1.30 14.11
C PHE A 63 -7.94 1.82 13.97
N GLU A 64 -8.50 2.39 15.04
CA GLU A 64 -9.82 2.99 14.98
C GLU A 64 -9.84 4.22 14.07
N MET A 65 -8.79 5.03 14.09
CA MET A 65 -8.66 6.16 13.17
C MET A 65 -8.69 5.68 11.71
N VAL A 66 -7.93 4.63 11.36
CA VAL A 66 -7.95 4.08 9.99
C VAL A 66 -9.33 3.53 9.64
N ARG A 67 -10.01 2.80 10.53
CA ARG A 67 -11.39 2.34 10.28
C ARG A 67 -12.31 3.49 9.89
N ARG A 68 -12.24 4.62 10.59
CA ARG A 68 -13.07 5.80 10.30
C ARG A 68 -12.68 6.48 8.99
N ILE A 69 -11.39 6.62 8.72
CA ILE A 69 -10.90 7.14 7.43
C ILE A 69 -11.46 6.27 6.28
N ARG A 70 -11.35 4.95 6.38
CA ARG A 70 -11.75 4.01 5.30
C ARG A 70 -13.26 3.93 5.05
N GLN A 71 -14.08 4.49 5.92
CA GLN A 71 -15.52 4.68 5.65
C GLN A 71 -15.77 5.70 4.53
N THR A 72 -14.91 6.71 4.40
CA THR A 72 -15.07 7.83 3.46
C THR A 72 -13.95 7.94 2.43
N ASP A 73 -12.76 7.47 2.75
CA ASP A 73 -11.58 7.53 1.91
C ASP A 73 -10.85 6.17 1.90
N LYS A 74 -10.83 5.53 0.74
CA LYS A 74 -10.19 4.23 0.53
C LYS A 74 -8.80 4.35 -0.11
N GLN A 75 -8.39 5.56 -0.51
CA GLN A 75 -7.24 5.79 -1.37
C GLN A 75 -6.04 6.39 -0.63
N THR A 76 -6.25 7.37 0.24
CA THR A 76 -5.15 8.04 0.93
C THR A 76 -4.24 7.02 1.63
N PRO A 77 -2.96 6.93 1.26
CA PRO A 77 -2.02 6.00 1.85
C PRO A 77 -1.86 6.24 3.35
N VAL A 78 -1.86 5.16 4.12
CA VAL A 78 -1.56 5.17 5.55
C VAL A 78 -0.35 4.30 5.83
N LEU A 79 0.68 4.87 6.45
CA LEU A 79 1.85 4.18 6.97
C LEU A 79 1.82 4.20 8.50
N PHE A 80 1.74 3.04 9.12
CA PHE A 80 1.86 2.94 10.58
C PHE A 80 3.31 3.09 11.04
N LEU A 81 3.53 3.93 12.06
CA LEU A 81 4.80 4.11 12.76
C LEU A 81 4.61 3.67 14.21
N THR A 82 5.05 2.48 14.63
CA THR A 82 4.64 1.99 15.94
C THR A 82 5.65 1.05 16.58
N ALA A 83 5.66 1.01 17.92
CA ALA A 83 6.38 0.03 18.71
C ALA A 83 5.70 -1.36 18.69
N ARG A 84 4.39 -1.43 18.41
CA ARG A 84 3.68 -2.72 18.22
C ARG A 84 4.24 -3.44 17.01
N SER A 85 4.67 -4.66 17.20
CA SER A 85 5.35 -5.43 16.17
C SER A 85 4.97 -6.90 16.20
N THR A 86 3.83 -7.24 16.83
CA THR A 86 3.34 -8.62 16.74
C THR A 86 2.80 -8.90 15.35
N ILE A 87 2.83 -10.15 14.93
CA ILE A 87 2.31 -10.57 13.63
C ILE A 87 0.83 -10.18 13.49
N ASN A 88 0.08 -10.31 14.57
CA ASN A 88 -1.35 -10.00 14.59
C ASN A 88 -1.61 -8.50 14.38
N ASP A 89 -0.84 -7.62 15.02
CA ASP A 89 -0.97 -6.16 14.84
C ASP A 89 -0.70 -5.75 13.38
N VAL A 90 0.32 -6.34 12.76
CA VAL A 90 0.65 -6.06 11.36
C VAL A 90 -0.46 -6.54 10.42
N VAL A 91 -0.97 -7.75 10.62
CA VAL A 91 -2.08 -8.30 9.83
C VAL A 91 -3.32 -7.44 10.00
N GLU A 92 -3.71 -7.11 11.25
CA GLU A 92 -4.85 -6.25 11.53
C GLU A 92 -4.72 -4.88 10.84
N GLY A 93 -3.57 -4.22 10.94
CA GLY A 93 -3.32 -2.94 10.29
C GLY A 93 -3.55 -2.98 8.77
N PHE A 94 -3.04 -4.03 8.11
CA PHE A 94 -3.26 -4.21 6.67
C PHE A 94 -4.71 -4.57 6.33
N GLU A 95 -5.39 -5.39 7.14
CA GLU A 95 -6.81 -5.72 6.94
C GLU A 95 -7.68 -4.47 7.04
N LEU A 96 -7.36 -3.56 7.94
CA LEU A 96 -8.00 -2.26 8.09
C LEU A 96 -7.75 -1.31 6.92
N GLY A 97 -6.80 -1.62 6.04
CA GLY A 97 -6.52 -0.85 4.84
C GLY A 97 -5.30 0.06 4.93
N ALA A 98 -4.38 -0.18 5.87
CA ALA A 98 -3.07 0.44 5.83
C ALA A 98 -2.27 -0.02 4.60
N ASN A 99 -1.35 0.82 4.15
CA ASN A 99 -0.56 0.58 2.95
C ASN A 99 0.84 0.09 3.28
N ASP A 100 1.36 0.43 4.47
CA ASP A 100 2.66 -0.04 4.93
C ASP A 100 2.77 0.09 6.47
N TYR A 101 3.84 -0.46 7.04
CA TYR A 101 4.07 -0.57 8.47
C TYR A 101 5.56 -0.41 8.76
N LEU A 102 5.93 0.54 9.61
CA LEU A 102 7.31 0.83 9.99
C LEU A 102 7.47 0.74 11.51
N LYS A 103 8.36 -0.16 11.95
CA LYS A 103 8.61 -0.41 13.38
C LYS A 103 9.51 0.67 13.99
N LYS A 104 9.09 1.24 15.13
CA LYS A 104 9.95 2.08 15.99
C LYS A 104 10.95 1.21 16.79
N PRO A 105 12.25 1.63 16.89
CA PRO A 105 12.87 2.79 16.27
C PRO A 105 13.20 2.56 14.79
N PHE A 106 13.10 3.60 13.96
CA PHE A 106 13.38 3.54 12.53
C PHE A 106 14.36 4.63 12.09
N GLY A 107 15.02 4.40 10.95
CA GLY A 107 15.88 5.38 10.32
C GLY A 107 15.09 6.40 9.48
N MET A 108 15.48 7.68 9.51
CA MET A 108 14.83 8.70 8.68
C MET A 108 14.92 8.41 7.18
N GLN A 109 16.02 7.82 6.73
CA GLN A 109 16.18 7.43 5.32
C GLN A 109 15.18 6.34 4.92
N GLU A 110 14.97 5.35 5.78
CA GLU A 110 13.98 4.29 5.55
C GLU A 110 12.56 4.89 5.45
N LEU A 111 12.20 5.77 6.38
CA LEU A 111 10.92 6.47 6.35
C LEU A 111 10.72 7.22 5.03
N ILE A 112 11.72 7.98 4.56
CA ILE A 112 11.63 8.74 3.29
C ILE A 112 11.45 7.81 2.09
N ILE A 113 12.17 6.69 2.03
CA ILE A 113 12.01 5.72 0.94
C ILE A 113 10.57 5.19 0.90
N ARG A 114 9.99 4.85 2.06
CA ARG A 114 8.62 4.37 2.18
C ARG A 114 7.58 5.44 1.80
N ILE A 115 7.79 6.68 2.26
CA ILE A 115 6.94 7.81 1.87
C ILE A 115 6.96 7.98 0.35
N LYS A 116 8.14 8.08 -0.25
CA LYS A 116 8.29 8.24 -1.71
C LYS A 116 7.61 7.10 -2.48
N ALA A 117 7.71 5.88 -1.99
CA ALA A 117 7.06 4.72 -2.60
C ALA A 117 5.53 4.75 -2.48
N LEU A 118 4.95 5.40 -1.47
CA LEU A 118 3.51 5.46 -1.23
C LEU A 118 2.85 6.71 -1.82
N VAL A 119 3.53 7.86 -1.77
CA VAL A 119 3.03 9.15 -2.28
C VAL A 119 3.42 9.35 -3.74
N GLY A 120 4.50 8.72 -4.17
CA GLY A 120 5.01 8.87 -5.53
C GLY A 120 4.01 8.35 -6.56
N LYS A 121 3.23 9.25 -7.12
CA LYS A 121 2.70 9.06 -8.47
C LYS A 121 3.90 8.83 -9.36
N ALA A 122 4.11 7.56 -9.74
CA ALA A 122 5.08 7.15 -10.73
C ALA A 122 6.32 8.07 -10.81
N PHE A 123 7.44 7.66 -10.23
CA PHE A 123 8.71 8.23 -10.67
C PHE A 123 8.75 8.06 -12.19
N SER A 124 8.39 9.10 -12.89
CA SER A 124 8.76 9.28 -14.27
C SER A 124 10.27 9.44 -14.27
N PHE A 125 10.99 8.33 -14.23
CA PHE A 125 12.32 8.33 -14.79
C PHE A 125 12.14 8.66 -16.26
N THR A 126 12.42 9.89 -16.63
CA THR A 126 12.67 10.30 -18.00
C THR A 126 13.98 9.65 -18.43
N GLU A 127 13.93 8.37 -18.65
CA GLU A 127 14.80 7.64 -19.57
C GLU A 127 13.84 6.87 -20.46
N GLU A 128 13.99 7.07 -21.77
CA GLU A 128 13.26 6.34 -22.81
C GLU A 128 13.49 4.83 -22.63
N LYS A 129 12.61 4.20 -21.82
CA LYS A 129 12.49 2.75 -21.79
C LYS A 129 11.52 2.30 -22.88
N PRO A 130 11.74 1.11 -23.46
CA PRO A 130 10.84 0.52 -24.45
C PRO A 130 9.42 0.51 -23.86
N LYS A 131 8.39 0.71 -24.72
CA LYS A 131 6.96 0.81 -24.37
C LYS A 131 6.58 -0.25 -23.33
N GLU A 132 6.59 0.13 -22.05
CA GLU A 132 6.12 -0.74 -21.00
C GLU A 132 4.63 -1.03 -21.23
N THR A 133 4.27 -2.29 -21.22
CA THR A 133 2.87 -2.71 -21.25
C THR A 133 2.19 -2.21 -19.98
N THR A 134 1.28 -1.26 -20.10
CA THR A 134 0.57 -0.67 -18.96
C THR A 134 -0.75 -1.35 -18.69
N VAL A 135 -1.26 -2.11 -19.67
CA VAL A 135 -2.52 -2.85 -19.58
C VAL A 135 -2.21 -4.34 -19.78
N PHE A 136 -2.62 -5.14 -18.81
CA PHE A 136 -2.42 -6.59 -18.80
C PHE A 136 -3.76 -7.31 -18.91
N GLU A 137 -3.87 -8.25 -19.83
CA GLU A 137 -4.97 -9.22 -19.92
C GLU A 137 -4.60 -10.43 -19.07
N ILE A 138 -5.39 -10.74 -18.05
CA ILE A 138 -5.15 -11.82 -17.08
C ILE A 138 -6.42 -12.69 -17.06
N GLY A 139 -6.49 -13.71 -17.92
CA GLY A 139 -7.74 -14.45 -18.11
C GLY A 139 -8.89 -13.50 -18.47
N ASP A 140 -9.98 -13.56 -17.74
CA ASP A 140 -11.12 -12.66 -17.91
C ASP A 140 -10.97 -11.30 -17.23
N TYR A 141 -9.79 -10.97 -16.70
CA TYR A 141 -9.51 -9.66 -16.10
C TYR A 141 -8.66 -8.78 -17.01
N ARG A 142 -8.94 -7.47 -16.92
CA ARG A 142 -8.12 -6.41 -17.50
C ARG A 142 -7.56 -5.54 -16.40
N PHE A 143 -6.25 -5.52 -16.26
CA PHE A 143 -5.53 -4.74 -15.27
C PHE A 143 -4.76 -3.60 -15.92
N ASN A 144 -5.02 -2.36 -15.48
CA ASN A 144 -4.25 -1.19 -15.88
C ASN A 144 -3.37 -0.74 -14.69
N SER A 145 -2.05 -0.89 -14.83
CA SER A 145 -1.09 -0.58 -13.76
C SER A 145 -0.93 0.92 -13.52
N VAL A 146 -1.21 1.78 -14.51
CA VAL A 146 -1.12 3.24 -14.37
C VAL A 146 -2.31 3.79 -13.60
N THR A 147 -3.52 3.36 -13.98
CA THR A 147 -4.75 3.79 -13.28
C THR A 147 -5.05 2.96 -12.04
N GLN A 148 -4.27 1.89 -11.79
CA GLN A 148 -4.44 0.95 -10.67
C GLN A 148 -5.82 0.28 -10.65
N ARG A 149 -6.40 0.03 -11.81
CA ARG A 149 -7.74 -0.52 -11.96
C ARG A 149 -7.73 -1.94 -12.50
N LEU A 150 -8.54 -2.78 -11.88
CA LEU A 150 -8.76 -4.17 -12.23
C LEU A 150 -10.24 -4.34 -12.59
N ALA A 151 -10.52 -4.62 -13.86
CA ALA A 151 -11.87 -4.85 -14.37
C ALA A 151 -12.04 -6.33 -14.71
N PHE A 152 -13.20 -6.92 -14.38
CA PHE A 152 -13.59 -8.26 -14.78
C PHE A 152 -14.46 -8.19 -16.03
N ALA A 153 -14.03 -8.81 -17.11
CA ALA A 153 -14.73 -8.83 -18.42
C ALA A 153 -15.49 -10.14 -18.69
N GLY A 154 -15.48 -11.08 -17.73
CA GLY A 154 -16.10 -12.40 -17.87
C GLY A 154 -17.63 -12.31 -17.94
N SER A 155 -18.22 -12.98 -18.95
CA SER A 155 -19.65 -13.05 -19.15
C SER A 155 -20.28 -14.11 -18.22
N THR A 156 -20.56 -13.78 -16.97
CA THR A 156 -21.48 -14.58 -16.15
C THR A 156 -22.88 -13.99 -16.22
N PRO A 157 -23.89 -14.75 -16.70
CA PRO A 157 -25.27 -14.25 -16.96
C PRO A 157 -26.07 -13.88 -15.70
N THR A 158 -25.52 -13.93 -14.51
CA THR A 158 -26.27 -13.89 -13.26
C THR A 158 -26.10 -12.64 -12.39
N SER A 159 -25.43 -11.59 -12.88
CA SER A 159 -25.34 -10.34 -12.10
C SER A 159 -25.58 -9.12 -13.00
N PRO A 160 -26.56 -8.24 -12.69
CA PRO A 160 -26.85 -7.05 -13.48
C PRO A 160 -25.81 -5.92 -13.39
N ASN A 161 -24.67 -6.17 -12.76
CA ASN A 161 -23.52 -5.24 -12.65
C ASN A 161 -22.30 -5.86 -13.34
N ALA A 162 -22.33 -5.94 -14.67
CA ALA A 162 -21.32 -6.58 -15.51
C ALA A 162 -19.98 -5.81 -15.66
N ASP A 163 -19.77 -4.71 -14.95
CA ASP A 163 -18.52 -3.95 -14.91
C ASP A 163 -18.09 -3.73 -13.46
N THR A 164 -17.67 -4.78 -12.79
CA THR A 164 -17.07 -4.65 -11.46
C THR A 164 -15.60 -4.24 -11.61
N GLU A 165 -15.38 -2.95 -11.83
CA GLU A 165 -14.05 -2.37 -11.77
C GLU A 165 -13.66 -2.17 -10.29
N VAL A 166 -12.53 -2.74 -9.89
CA VAL A 166 -11.99 -2.63 -8.54
C VAL A 166 -10.71 -1.83 -8.59
N GLU A 167 -10.60 -0.82 -7.76
CA GLU A 167 -9.38 -0.07 -7.58
C GLU A 167 -8.41 -0.85 -6.67
N LEU A 168 -7.16 -0.94 -7.10
CA LEU A 168 -6.07 -1.53 -6.34
C LEU A 168 -5.33 -0.44 -5.58
N SER A 169 -4.84 -0.75 -4.38
CA SER A 169 -3.85 0.11 -3.74
C SER A 169 -2.54 0.10 -4.55
N HIS A 170 -1.70 1.12 -4.36
CA HIS A 170 -0.43 1.20 -5.07
C HIS A 170 0.41 -0.08 -4.91
N ARG A 171 0.52 -0.62 -3.69
CA ARG A 171 1.25 -1.87 -3.42
C ARG A 171 0.64 -3.09 -4.11
N GLU A 172 -0.68 -3.22 -4.12
CA GLU A 172 -1.36 -4.30 -4.84
C GLU A 172 -1.09 -4.20 -6.34
N SER A 173 -1.13 -2.99 -6.89
CA SER A 173 -0.86 -2.73 -8.30
C SER A 173 0.57 -3.08 -8.69
N GLU A 174 1.56 -2.66 -7.92
CA GLU A 174 2.97 -2.97 -8.17
C GLU A 174 3.26 -4.48 -8.09
N ILE A 175 2.72 -5.17 -7.08
CA ILE A 175 2.87 -6.62 -6.95
C ILE A 175 2.20 -7.34 -8.13
N LEU A 176 0.96 -6.93 -8.49
CA LEU A 176 0.25 -7.55 -9.61
C LEU A 176 0.95 -7.30 -10.94
N LYS A 177 1.46 -6.07 -11.19
CA LYS A 177 2.26 -5.73 -12.37
C LYS A 177 3.44 -6.67 -12.49
N ARG A 178 4.22 -6.84 -11.41
CA ARG A 178 5.39 -7.74 -11.38
C ARG A 178 5.01 -9.19 -11.69
N LEU A 179 3.91 -9.66 -11.15
CA LEU A 179 3.40 -11.01 -11.44
C LEU A 179 2.95 -11.17 -12.90
N CYS A 180 2.35 -10.14 -13.50
CA CYS A 180 1.92 -10.14 -14.89
C CYS A 180 3.10 -10.12 -15.87
N GLU A 181 4.11 -9.31 -15.60
CA GLU A 181 5.36 -9.25 -16.38
C GLU A 181 6.12 -10.58 -16.39
N ASN A 182 5.97 -11.34 -15.30
CA ASN A 182 6.58 -12.67 -15.13
C ASN A 182 5.52 -13.79 -15.15
N ARG A 183 4.49 -13.67 -16.02
CA ARG A 183 3.42 -14.67 -16.14
C ARG A 183 3.99 -16.07 -16.32
N ASN A 184 3.47 -17.02 -15.56
CA ASN A 184 3.91 -18.43 -15.56
C ASN A 184 5.38 -18.66 -15.15
N GLN A 185 6.06 -17.64 -14.60
CA GLN A 185 7.38 -17.75 -13.99
C GLN A 185 7.33 -17.46 -12.49
N VAL A 186 8.35 -17.86 -11.76
CA VAL A 186 8.43 -17.60 -10.32
C VAL A 186 9.03 -16.22 -10.10
N VAL A 187 8.31 -15.36 -9.43
CA VAL A 187 8.79 -14.07 -8.92
C VAL A 187 9.37 -14.30 -7.54
N ASN A 188 10.65 -14.00 -7.37
CA ASN A 188 11.34 -14.21 -6.11
C ASN A 188 10.84 -13.25 -5.03
N THR A 189 10.56 -13.78 -3.85
CA THR A 189 10.10 -12.98 -2.71
C THR A 189 11.10 -11.91 -2.30
N GLN A 190 12.40 -12.24 -2.23
CA GLN A 190 13.44 -11.29 -1.82
C GLN A 190 13.56 -10.13 -2.80
N ASP A 191 13.51 -10.40 -4.11
CA ASP A 191 13.58 -9.35 -5.13
C ASP A 191 12.41 -8.37 -5.01
N VAL A 192 11.20 -8.89 -4.82
CA VAL A 192 10.00 -8.06 -4.59
C VAL A 192 10.13 -7.22 -3.32
N LEU A 193 10.63 -7.82 -2.23
CA LEU A 193 10.78 -7.13 -0.95
C LEU A 193 11.84 -6.03 -1.03
N LEU A 194 13.01 -6.31 -1.60
CA LEU A 194 14.08 -5.33 -1.78
C LEU A 194 13.61 -4.16 -2.66
N GLU A 195 12.91 -4.45 -3.75
CA GLU A 195 12.44 -3.41 -4.66
C GLU A 195 11.31 -2.55 -4.08
N LEU A 196 10.30 -3.18 -3.48
CA LEU A 196 9.12 -2.45 -3.00
C LEU A 196 9.28 -1.92 -1.57
N TRP A 197 10.08 -2.55 -0.71
CA TRP A 197 10.26 -2.17 0.69
C TRP A 197 11.69 -1.79 1.07
N GLY A 198 12.68 -2.04 0.21
CA GLY A 198 14.07 -1.71 0.46
C GLY A 198 14.82 -2.73 1.32
N ASP A 199 14.12 -3.68 1.94
CA ASP A 199 14.70 -4.79 2.72
C ASP A 199 13.80 -6.03 2.70
N ASP A 200 14.37 -7.20 2.99
CA ASP A 200 13.69 -8.49 3.05
C ASP A 200 13.32 -8.92 4.48
N SER A 201 13.10 -7.96 5.37
CA SER A 201 12.76 -8.22 6.77
C SER A 201 11.53 -9.14 6.92
N PHE A 202 11.46 -9.80 8.06
CA PHE A 202 10.33 -10.67 8.40
C PHE A 202 8.98 -9.93 8.31
N PHE A 203 8.94 -8.65 8.70
CA PHE A 203 7.72 -7.84 8.65
C PHE A 203 7.27 -7.55 7.21
N ASN A 204 8.21 -7.21 6.34
CA ASN A 204 7.93 -6.96 4.92
C ASN A 204 7.46 -8.25 4.23
N SER A 205 8.03 -9.40 4.57
CA SER A 205 7.56 -10.71 4.09
C SER A 205 6.11 -10.99 4.48
N ARG A 206 5.71 -10.62 5.70
CA ARG A 206 4.31 -10.75 6.15
C ARG A 206 3.38 -9.80 5.43
N SER A 207 3.82 -8.55 5.24
CA SER A 207 3.10 -7.54 4.44
C SER A 207 2.82 -8.06 3.02
N LEU A 208 3.84 -8.58 2.34
CA LEU A 208 3.70 -9.17 1.01
C LEU A 208 2.66 -10.31 1.01
N HIS A 209 2.68 -11.19 2.03
CA HIS A 209 1.71 -12.28 2.12
C HIS A 209 0.26 -11.79 2.23
N VAL A 210 0.02 -10.71 2.99
CA VAL A 210 -1.31 -10.10 3.09
C VAL A 210 -1.75 -9.54 1.72
N PHE A 211 -0.89 -8.83 1.01
CA PHE A 211 -1.21 -8.32 -0.33
C PHE A 211 -1.50 -9.44 -1.34
N ILE A 212 -0.72 -10.52 -1.31
CA ILE A 212 -0.98 -11.70 -2.15
C ILE A 212 -2.35 -12.32 -1.82
N THR A 213 -2.73 -12.38 -0.56
CA THR A 213 -4.05 -12.88 -0.14
C THR A 213 -5.18 -11.98 -0.65
N LYS A 214 -5.02 -10.65 -0.56
CA LYS A 214 -5.98 -9.68 -1.11
C LYS A 214 -6.10 -9.81 -2.63
N LEU A 215 -4.98 -9.94 -3.34
CA LEU A 215 -4.99 -10.12 -4.80
C LEU A 215 -5.67 -11.43 -5.20
N ARG A 216 -5.45 -12.54 -4.48
CA ARG A 216 -6.17 -13.81 -4.71
C ARG A 216 -7.67 -13.63 -4.59
N HIS A 217 -8.11 -12.88 -3.56
CA HIS A 217 -9.54 -12.61 -3.39
C HIS A 217 -10.12 -11.76 -4.53
N LYS A 218 -9.39 -10.71 -4.96
CA LYS A 218 -9.82 -9.83 -6.07
C LYS A 218 -9.84 -10.54 -7.43
N LEU A 219 -9.02 -11.56 -7.62
CA LEU A 219 -8.93 -12.36 -8.85
C LEU A 219 -9.77 -13.66 -8.79
N SER A 220 -10.60 -13.87 -7.76
CA SER A 220 -11.27 -15.14 -7.50
C SER A 220 -12.45 -15.45 -8.42
N GLN A 221 -12.91 -14.48 -9.25
CA GLN A 221 -14.04 -14.72 -10.17
C GLN A 221 -13.64 -15.52 -11.41
N ASP A 222 -12.34 -15.65 -11.71
CA ASP A 222 -11.82 -16.49 -12.78
C ASP A 222 -11.01 -17.64 -12.18
N GLU A 223 -11.54 -18.86 -12.30
CA GLU A 223 -10.92 -20.08 -11.78
C GLU A 223 -9.64 -20.50 -12.54
N GLN A 224 -9.40 -19.93 -13.72
CA GLN A 224 -8.21 -20.19 -14.52
C GLN A 224 -6.99 -19.42 -14.02
N ILE A 225 -7.21 -18.44 -13.14
CA ILE A 225 -6.17 -17.60 -12.57
C ILE A 225 -5.82 -18.09 -11.16
N ARG A 226 -4.52 -18.32 -10.92
CA ARG A 226 -4.04 -18.69 -9.58
C ARG A 226 -2.71 -18.01 -9.27
N ILE A 227 -2.63 -17.38 -8.11
CA ILE A 227 -1.34 -16.99 -7.54
C ILE A 227 -0.91 -18.09 -6.58
N VAL A 228 0.06 -18.91 -6.98
CA VAL A 228 0.56 -20.02 -6.17
C VAL A 228 1.83 -19.63 -5.43
N ASN A 229 2.01 -20.21 -4.23
CA ASN A 229 3.24 -20.06 -3.48
C ASN A 229 4.22 -21.17 -3.90
N VAL A 230 5.42 -20.77 -4.32
CA VAL A 230 6.55 -21.67 -4.56
C VAL A 230 7.42 -21.65 -3.30
N ARG A 231 7.29 -22.69 -2.49
CA ARG A 231 7.88 -22.78 -1.15
C ARG A 231 9.37 -22.43 -1.14
N GLY A 232 9.74 -21.46 -0.29
CA GLY A 232 11.13 -21.01 -0.11
C GLY A 232 11.68 -20.11 -1.22
N ILE A 233 10.89 -19.83 -2.30
CA ILE A 233 11.35 -19.03 -3.45
C ILE A 233 10.49 -17.79 -3.62
N GLY A 234 9.17 -17.95 -3.82
CA GLY A 234 8.32 -16.79 -4.10
C GLY A 234 6.92 -17.15 -4.57
N TYR A 235 6.38 -16.33 -5.45
CA TYR A 235 5.03 -16.46 -5.96
C TYR A 235 5.01 -16.58 -7.47
N LYS A 236 4.01 -17.27 -7.99
CA LYS A 236 3.82 -17.47 -9.44
C LYS A 236 2.37 -17.19 -9.80
N LEU A 237 2.13 -16.31 -10.77
CA LEU A 237 0.82 -16.11 -11.38
C LEU A 237 0.67 -17.14 -12.51
N ILE A 238 -0.32 -18.00 -12.38
CA ILE A 238 -0.72 -18.97 -13.39
C ILE A 238 -1.97 -18.44 -14.06
N VAL A 239 -1.96 -18.41 -15.39
CA VAL A 239 -3.12 -18.10 -16.23
C VAL A 239 -3.17 -19.22 -17.27
N ASN A 240 -4.21 -20.04 -17.22
CA ASN A 240 -4.43 -21.18 -18.13
C ASN A 240 -5.14 -20.74 -19.40
#